data_10041ff7b1d5168611e114de57112f94
#
_entry.id   10041ff7b1d5168611e114de57112f94
#
_cell.length_a   1.000
_cell.length_b   1.000
_cell.length_c   1.000
_cell.angle_alpha   90.00
_cell.angle_beta   90.00
_cell.angle_gamma   90.00
#
_symmetry.space_group_name_H-M   'P 1'
#
loop_
_entity.id
_entity.type
_entity.pdbx_description
1 polymer ?
#
loop_
_entity_poly.entity_id
_entity_poly.type
_entity_poly.pdbx_seq_one_letter_code
_entity_poly.pdbx_strand_id
1 'polypeptide(L)'
;MNVRKSFFPFGLIVLTITSYVLAETVDLIGKVQNQFGNPVEGAELKLLSDEEIVAITDSDGQFYLSGEITSVKRKNISELKSRTVFRGSKIILFLTKFSPVKVDIYNVSGKKVHDFNLGTLRSGFNVITVPVKQLGSGIYMIAVNFEGKRQTFKYVSSSGKIAGRVSSRGGLSEENSLQKSAVTTQVVIDSILVWADGYEAASYPVASYQQSGIVITLESTGGGSRLDNITKNCDGCMPPPISGGQSGWGSRYWDCCKPHCSWPENTNHYCANCDIDGVTEIDCFQEAGNEWNTWLQGTKSSCEGGEAFTCYSHVPVAVCENLAYGFAAVPGTNAACGKCFQLEFDGGFRHGEPKPAHALVKDKVMIVMASNIGHDVGGGQFDIMIPGGGMGNFVQGCARQWNVDQNDRALVGENQGGFTSYCQKQLGWDADPEDTRSCVRGMCDNLFGKDPALHDLWEGCIWYVEWMHAVDNPTFKYKEVECPQELIDLYYSSKHPKP
;
A
#
# COMPACT_ATOMS: atom_id res chain seq x y z
N MET A 1 41.77 -81.60 43.74
CA MET A 1 42.18 -80.18 43.75
C MET A 1 41.27 -79.48 42.70
N ASN A 2 40.09 -79.09 43.17
CA ASN A 2 39.05 -78.51 42.29
C ASN A 2 38.97 -77.02 42.52
N VAL A 3 39.33 -76.21 41.53
CA VAL A 3 39.22 -74.75 41.53
C VAL A 3 37.86 -74.38 40.95
N ARG A 4 36.90 -73.89 41.79
CA ARG A 4 35.67 -73.31 41.35
C ARG A 4 35.89 -71.90 40.81
N LYS A 5 35.55 -71.65 39.53
CA LYS A 5 35.46 -70.30 38.96
C LYS A 5 34.11 -69.71 39.30
N SER A 6 34.10 -68.62 40.04
CA SER A 6 32.92 -67.80 40.32
C SER A 6 32.70 -66.81 39.19
N PHE A 7 31.53 -66.87 38.53
CA PHE A 7 31.09 -65.89 37.56
C PHE A 7 30.28 -64.83 38.30
N PHE A 8 30.71 -63.58 38.26
CA PHE A 8 29.88 -62.42 38.60
C PHE A 8 29.15 -61.93 37.35
N PRO A 9 27.82 -61.69 37.40
CA PRO A 9 27.13 -61.09 36.31
C PRO A 9 27.29 -59.56 36.35
N PHE A 10 27.86 -58.99 35.30
CA PHE A 10 27.86 -57.56 35.08
C PHE A 10 26.42 -57.16 34.74
N GLY A 11 25.73 -56.48 35.66
CA GLY A 11 24.43 -55.86 35.41
C GLY A 11 24.64 -54.58 34.59
N LEU A 12 24.15 -54.61 33.34
CA LEU A 12 24.10 -53.44 32.48
C LEU A 12 23.02 -52.47 32.99
N ILE A 13 23.41 -51.42 33.71
CA ILE A 13 22.52 -50.32 34.08
C ILE A 13 22.25 -49.49 32.82
N VAL A 14 21.09 -49.71 32.18
CA VAL A 14 20.61 -48.83 31.13
C VAL A 14 20.07 -47.56 31.80
N LEU A 15 20.84 -46.49 31.82
CA LEU A 15 20.32 -45.17 32.17
C LEU A 15 19.43 -44.69 31.02
N THR A 16 18.14 -44.80 31.19
CA THR A 16 17.18 -44.11 30.35
C THR A 16 17.25 -42.61 30.69
N ILE A 17 17.96 -41.85 29.88
CA ILE A 17 17.88 -40.36 29.91
C ILE A 17 16.51 -39.99 29.34
N THR A 18 15.53 -39.80 30.17
CA THR A 18 14.29 -39.13 29.81
C THR A 18 14.63 -37.65 29.55
N SER A 19 14.77 -37.27 28.28
CA SER A 19 14.86 -35.88 27.89
C SER A 19 13.54 -35.19 28.25
N TYR A 20 13.52 -34.42 29.33
CA TYR A 20 12.41 -33.52 29.62
C TYR A 20 12.35 -32.46 28.54
N VAL A 21 11.32 -32.50 27.72
CA VAL A 21 10.99 -31.40 26.79
C VAL A 21 10.46 -30.28 27.67
N LEU A 22 11.25 -29.27 27.94
CA LEU A 22 10.83 -28.05 28.62
C LEU A 22 9.98 -27.27 27.61
N ALA A 23 8.68 -27.17 27.88
CA ALA A 23 7.82 -26.21 27.19
C ALA A 23 7.98 -24.84 27.84
N GLU A 24 8.09 -23.81 27.02
CA GLU A 24 8.16 -22.42 27.46
C GLU A 24 6.87 -21.72 27.04
N THR A 25 6.16 -21.14 28.00
CA THR A 25 4.89 -20.45 27.76
C THR A 25 5.17 -19.09 27.15
N VAL A 26 4.49 -18.77 26.05
CA VAL A 26 4.44 -17.46 25.42
C VAL A 26 3.22 -16.72 25.97
N ASP A 27 3.44 -15.50 26.43
CA ASP A 27 2.41 -14.62 27.00
C ASP A 27 2.80 -13.17 26.71
N LEU A 28 2.45 -12.69 25.51
CA LEU A 28 2.84 -11.39 24.98
C LEU A 28 1.59 -10.53 24.79
N ILE A 29 1.53 -9.42 25.53
CA ILE A 29 0.38 -8.51 25.54
C ILE A 29 0.83 -7.12 25.08
N GLY A 30 0.07 -6.54 24.17
CA GLY A 30 0.39 -5.23 23.66
C GLY A 30 -0.67 -4.64 22.76
N LYS A 31 -0.29 -3.59 22.07
CA LYS A 31 -1.13 -2.95 21.06
C LYS A 31 -0.35 -2.69 19.77
N VAL A 32 -1.08 -2.68 18.67
CA VAL A 32 -0.63 -2.21 17.37
C VAL A 32 -1.28 -0.86 17.11
N GLN A 33 -0.48 0.11 16.70
CA GLN A 33 -0.95 1.45 16.36
C GLN A 33 -0.27 1.89 15.05
N ASN A 34 -0.87 2.87 14.37
CA ASN A 34 -0.23 3.50 13.22
C ASN A 34 0.79 4.56 13.66
N GLN A 35 1.49 5.17 12.70
CA GLN A 35 2.49 6.22 12.94
C GLN A 35 1.93 7.48 13.61
N PHE A 36 0.59 7.63 13.67
CA PHE A 36 -0.10 8.73 14.34
C PHE A 36 -0.59 8.37 15.74
N GLY A 37 -0.37 7.11 16.18
CA GLY A 37 -0.79 6.61 17.48
C GLY A 37 -2.21 6.05 17.53
N ASN A 38 -2.93 6.03 16.39
CA ASN A 38 -4.27 5.44 16.32
C ASN A 38 -4.18 3.91 16.34
N PRO A 39 -5.15 3.22 16.98
CA PRO A 39 -5.18 1.76 16.98
C PRO A 39 -5.31 1.20 15.56
N VAL A 40 -4.71 0.05 15.33
CA VAL A 40 -4.86 -0.71 14.08
C VAL A 40 -5.63 -1.98 14.40
N GLU A 41 -6.90 -2.03 14.01
CA GLU A 41 -7.77 -3.19 14.13
C GLU A 41 -7.43 -4.21 13.04
N GLY A 42 -7.57 -5.50 13.35
CA GLY A 42 -7.39 -6.58 12.37
C GLY A 42 -5.92 -6.84 11.98
N ALA A 43 -4.96 -6.21 12.66
CA ALA A 43 -3.56 -6.54 12.42
C ALA A 43 -3.27 -7.97 12.85
N GLU A 44 -2.69 -8.75 11.95
CA GLU A 44 -2.27 -10.10 12.22
C GLU A 44 -0.85 -10.11 12.82
N LEU A 45 -0.66 -10.88 13.87
CA LEU A 45 0.60 -11.08 14.56
C LEU A 45 0.98 -12.55 14.55
N LYS A 46 2.26 -12.83 14.32
CA LYS A 46 2.78 -14.19 14.30
C LYS A 46 4.16 -14.24 14.93
N LEU A 47 4.37 -15.25 15.77
CA LEU A 47 5.69 -15.49 16.33
C LEU A 47 6.62 -16.14 15.29
N LEU A 48 7.85 -15.62 15.16
CA LEU A 48 8.75 -16.07 14.09
C LEU A 48 9.29 -17.48 14.30
N SER A 49 9.50 -17.89 15.55
CA SER A 49 10.01 -19.24 15.88
C SER A 49 8.93 -20.33 15.80
N ASP A 50 7.66 -19.97 16.02
CA ASP A 50 6.51 -20.88 15.91
C ASP A 50 5.35 -20.14 15.22
N GLU A 51 5.20 -20.36 13.92
CA GLU A 51 4.18 -19.71 13.10
C GLU A 51 2.72 -20.14 13.41
N GLU A 52 2.53 -21.11 14.29
CA GLU A 52 1.21 -21.49 14.78
C GLU A 52 0.73 -20.59 15.92
N ILE A 53 1.65 -19.84 16.58
CA ILE A 53 1.31 -18.87 17.61
C ILE A 53 0.97 -17.54 16.92
N VAL A 54 -0.33 -17.27 16.82
CA VAL A 54 -0.91 -16.12 16.10
C VAL A 54 -1.89 -15.35 16.96
N ALA A 55 -2.07 -14.07 16.67
CA ALA A 55 -3.09 -13.21 17.24
C ALA A 55 -3.60 -12.22 16.19
N ILE A 56 -4.78 -11.65 16.43
CA ILE A 56 -5.35 -10.56 15.65
C ILE A 56 -5.72 -9.45 16.63
N THR A 57 -5.45 -8.18 16.26
CA THR A 57 -5.81 -7.04 17.10
C THR A 57 -7.31 -6.76 17.07
N ASP A 58 -7.83 -6.33 18.22
CA ASP A 58 -9.19 -5.83 18.37
C ASP A 58 -9.35 -4.37 17.89
N SER A 59 -10.55 -3.80 18.07
CA SER A 59 -10.87 -2.39 17.69
C SER A 59 -10.03 -1.34 18.39
N ASP A 60 -9.46 -1.65 19.56
CA ASP A 60 -8.55 -0.77 20.29
C ASP A 60 -7.08 -1.06 19.94
N GLY A 61 -6.85 -1.90 18.93
CA GLY A 61 -5.53 -2.33 18.47
C GLY A 61 -4.84 -3.27 19.46
N GLN A 62 -5.54 -3.80 20.50
CA GLN A 62 -4.94 -4.68 21.50
C GLN A 62 -4.75 -6.08 20.96
N PHE A 63 -3.67 -6.74 21.37
CA PHE A 63 -3.43 -8.14 21.06
C PHE A 63 -2.98 -8.93 22.29
N TYR A 64 -3.29 -10.21 22.25
CA TYR A 64 -2.79 -11.22 23.17
C TYR A 64 -2.26 -12.41 22.38
N LEU A 65 -0.93 -12.54 22.33
CA LEU A 65 -0.24 -13.60 21.62
C LEU A 65 0.24 -14.64 22.63
N SER A 66 -0.42 -15.81 22.66
CA SER A 66 -0.16 -16.85 23.66
C SER A 66 0.00 -18.22 23.03
N GLY A 67 0.81 -19.07 23.68
CA GLY A 67 1.04 -20.44 23.26
C GLY A 67 2.13 -21.13 24.06
N GLU A 68 2.46 -22.35 23.67
CA GLU A 68 3.57 -23.12 24.25
C GLU A 68 4.59 -23.45 23.16
N ILE A 69 5.84 -23.05 23.38
CA ILE A 69 6.96 -23.43 22.52
C ILE A 69 7.68 -24.59 23.17
N THR A 70 7.65 -25.75 22.53
CA THR A 70 8.43 -26.90 22.95
C THR A 70 9.81 -26.88 22.32
N SER A 71 10.81 -27.45 22.98
CA SER A 71 12.18 -27.58 22.42
C SER A 71 12.22 -28.38 21.11
N VAL A 72 11.19 -29.19 20.84
CA VAL A 72 11.01 -29.94 19.58
C VAL A 72 10.45 -29.04 18.48
N LYS A 73 9.57 -28.07 18.80
CA LYS A 73 9.04 -27.08 17.85
C LYS A 73 10.04 -25.95 17.56
N ARG A 74 10.94 -25.62 18.49
CA ARG A 74 12.05 -24.72 18.16
C ARG A 74 12.86 -25.37 17.05
N LYS A 75 12.72 -24.87 15.83
CA LYS A 75 13.69 -25.17 14.77
C LYS A 75 15.07 -24.97 15.37
N ASN A 76 15.85 -26.05 15.49
CA ASN A 76 17.20 -25.98 16.05
C ASN A 76 17.91 -24.78 15.42
N ILE A 77 18.31 -23.81 16.25
CA ILE A 77 19.01 -22.58 15.77
C ILE A 77 20.22 -22.97 14.92
N SER A 78 20.82 -24.14 15.17
CA SER A 78 21.92 -24.71 14.36
C SER A 78 21.48 -25.14 12.94
N GLU A 79 20.21 -25.37 12.67
CA GLU A 79 19.68 -25.71 11.34
C GLU A 79 19.21 -24.47 10.56
N LEU A 80 19.01 -23.35 11.24
CA LEU A 80 18.66 -22.09 10.60
C LEU A 80 19.88 -21.51 9.89
N LYS A 81 19.81 -21.37 8.58
CA LYS A 81 20.82 -20.65 7.80
C LYS A 81 20.69 -19.15 8.12
N SER A 82 21.84 -18.48 8.32
CA SER A 82 21.85 -17.02 8.45
C SER A 82 21.10 -16.37 7.27
N ARG A 83 20.15 -15.51 7.59
CA ARG A 83 19.25 -14.87 6.63
C ARG A 83 19.00 -13.42 7.01
N THR A 84 18.60 -12.64 6.02
CA THR A 84 18.31 -11.22 6.18
C THR A 84 16.96 -10.93 5.54
N VAL A 85 16.16 -10.10 6.19
CA VAL A 85 14.95 -9.53 5.64
C VAL A 85 15.07 -8.01 5.76
N PHE A 86 14.74 -7.29 4.70
CA PHE A 86 14.66 -5.84 4.72
C PHE A 86 13.20 -5.41 4.61
N ARG A 87 12.73 -4.63 5.56
CA ARG A 87 11.37 -4.11 5.60
C ARG A 87 11.39 -2.66 6.07
N GLY A 88 10.76 -1.76 5.30
CA GLY A 88 10.77 -0.33 5.58
C GLY A 88 12.19 0.21 5.75
N SER A 89 12.52 0.70 6.94
CA SER A 89 13.87 1.18 7.29
C SER A 89 14.68 0.19 8.12
N LYS A 90 14.21 -1.05 8.31
CA LYS A 90 14.85 -2.03 9.20
C LYS A 90 15.37 -3.24 8.43
N ILE A 91 16.58 -3.67 8.80
CA ILE A 91 17.15 -4.95 8.40
C ILE A 91 17.03 -5.87 9.61
N ILE A 92 16.33 -6.98 9.45
CA ILE A 92 16.28 -8.07 10.43
C ILE A 92 17.27 -9.11 9.96
N LEU A 93 18.36 -9.25 10.70
CA LEU A 93 19.47 -10.15 10.37
C LEU A 93 19.53 -11.26 11.42
N PHE A 94 19.31 -12.50 11.00
CA PHE A 94 19.60 -13.67 11.81
C PHE A 94 21.00 -14.17 11.51
N LEU A 95 21.83 -14.30 12.55
CA LEU A 95 23.20 -14.82 12.48
C LEU A 95 23.29 -16.14 13.22
N THR A 96 23.92 -17.14 12.62
CA THR A 96 24.17 -18.44 13.27
C THR A 96 25.35 -18.38 14.23
N LYS A 97 26.23 -17.40 14.07
CA LYS A 97 27.42 -17.17 14.92
C LYS A 97 27.76 -15.69 14.98
N PHE A 98 28.60 -15.32 15.94
CA PHE A 98 29.21 -13.98 15.98
C PHE A 98 29.87 -13.65 14.66
N SER A 99 29.49 -12.56 14.03
CA SER A 99 29.96 -12.21 12.67
C SER A 99 30.07 -10.71 12.48
N PRO A 100 31.11 -10.25 11.77
CA PRO A 100 31.16 -8.85 11.34
C PRO A 100 30.08 -8.59 10.34
N VAL A 101 29.38 -7.45 10.51
CA VAL A 101 28.27 -7.03 9.65
C VAL A 101 28.55 -5.64 9.11
N LYS A 102 28.39 -5.50 7.81
CA LYS A 102 28.50 -4.22 7.11
C LYS A 102 27.33 -4.02 6.19
N VAL A 103 26.78 -2.81 6.20
CA VAL A 103 25.71 -2.39 5.29
C VAL A 103 26.26 -1.30 4.37
N ASP A 104 26.17 -1.49 3.07
CA ASP A 104 26.54 -0.52 2.05
C ASP A 104 25.30 -0.10 1.26
N ILE A 105 25.11 1.18 1.00
CA ILE A 105 24.01 1.72 0.21
C ILE A 105 24.57 2.34 -1.07
N TYR A 106 24.02 1.92 -2.21
CA TYR A 106 24.40 2.38 -3.54
C TYR A 106 23.23 3.05 -4.24
N ASN A 107 23.49 4.08 -5.01
CA ASN A 107 22.50 4.65 -5.94
C ASN A 107 22.43 3.84 -7.26
N VAL A 108 21.54 4.22 -8.16
CA VAL A 108 21.35 3.55 -9.47
C VAL A 108 22.60 3.57 -10.37
N SER A 109 23.50 4.55 -10.21
CA SER A 109 24.76 4.59 -10.96
C SER A 109 25.84 3.67 -10.36
N GLY A 110 25.53 2.90 -9.32
CA GLY A 110 26.48 2.03 -8.63
C GLY A 110 27.42 2.76 -7.67
N LYS A 111 27.25 4.08 -7.49
CA LYS A 111 28.04 4.85 -6.53
C LYS A 111 27.57 4.57 -5.12
N LYS A 112 28.50 4.21 -4.24
CA LYS A 112 28.22 4.06 -2.82
C LYS A 112 27.92 5.43 -2.20
N VAL A 113 26.74 5.59 -1.60
CA VAL A 113 26.26 6.84 -0.99
C VAL A 113 26.35 6.82 0.52
N HIS A 114 26.21 5.64 1.14
CA HIS A 114 26.41 5.45 2.58
C HIS A 114 27.02 4.08 2.86
N ASP A 115 27.72 3.96 3.98
CA ASP A 115 28.13 2.70 4.53
C ASP A 115 28.14 2.72 6.07
N PHE A 116 27.81 1.56 6.65
CA PHE A 116 27.77 1.35 8.10
C PHE A 116 28.56 0.10 8.42
N ASN A 117 29.63 0.25 9.20
CA ASN A 117 30.33 -0.87 9.78
C ASN A 117 29.78 -1.09 11.20
N LEU A 118 28.98 -2.14 11.38
CA LEU A 118 28.32 -2.44 12.64
C LEU A 118 29.20 -3.23 13.61
N GLY A 119 30.43 -3.53 13.19
CA GLY A 119 31.31 -4.41 13.98
C GLY A 119 30.86 -5.86 14.00
N THR A 120 31.20 -6.59 15.03
CA THR A 120 30.79 -7.98 15.21
C THR A 120 29.46 -8.03 15.98
N LEU A 121 28.43 -8.50 15.32
CA LEU A 121 27.12 -8.72 15.93
C LEU A 121 27.03 -10.15 16.49
N ARG A 122 26.13 -10.31 17.48
CA ARG A 122 25.92 -11.60 18.16
C ARG A 122 25.16 -12.58 17.27
N SER A 123 25.32 -13.89 17.54
CA SER A 123 24.41 -14.90 16.99
C SER A 123 22.98 -14.64 17.47
N GLY A 124 22.01 -15.04 16.64
CA GLY A 124 20.59 -14.75 16.87
C GLY A 124 20.09 -13.57 16.02
N PHE A 125 18.96 -13.01 16.41
CA PHE A 125 18.33 -11.90 15.71
C PHE A 125 18.96 -10.56 16.07
N ASN A 126 19.27 -9.79 15.04
CA ASN A 126 19.78 -8.43 15.13
C ASN A 126 18.90 -7.53 14.27
N VAL A 127 18.41 -6.43 14.84
CA VAL A 127 17.64 -5.42 14.13
C VAL A 127 18.52 -4.21 13.87
N ILE A 128 18.70 -3.86 12.60
CA ILE A 128 19.55 -2.76 12.14
C ILE A 128 18.64 -1.71 11.50
N THR A 129 18.58 -0.53 12.09
CA THR A 129 17.85 0.59 11.49
C THR A 129 18.73 1.28 10.45
N VAL A 130 18.26 1.30 9.20
CA VAL A 130 18.92 2.02 8.11
C VAL A 130 18.35 3.43 8.07
N PRO A 131 19.17 4.50 8.07
CA PRO A 131 18.67 5.89 8.08
C PRO A 131 18.17 6.31 6.69
N VAL A 132 17.19 5.61 6.18
CA VAL A 132 16.61 5.82 4.85
C VAL A 132 16.00 7.21 4.68
N LYS A 133 15.56 7.84 5.80
CA LYS A 133 15.05 9.24 5.80
C LYS A 133 16.12 10.29 5.40
N GLN A 134 17.38 9.91 5.41
CA GLN A 134 18.51 10.77 4.98
C GLN A 134 18.85 10.59 3.51
N LEU A 135 18.26 9.59 2.85
CA LEU A 135 18.40 9.38 1.42
C LEU A 135 17.47 10.35 0.69
N GLY A 136 17.98 11.02 -0.33
CA GLY A 136 17.15 11.80 -1.25
C GLY A 136 16.16 10.89 -2.00
N SER A 137 15.20 11.48 -2.69
CA SER A 137 14.31 10.72 -3.58
C SER A 137 15.14 9.94 -4.60
N GLY A 138 14.85 8.67 -4.79
CA GLY A 138 15.58 7.83 -5.74
C GLY A 138 15.54 6.35 -5.41
N ILE A 139 16.12 5.56 -6.30
CA ILE A 139 16.27 4.11 -6.14
C ILE A 139 17.65 3.83 -5.58
N TYR A 140 17.70 2.95 -4.59
CA TYR A 140 18.91 2.55 -3.91
C TYR A 140 19.02 1.04 -3.84
N MET A 141 20.28 0.55 -3.83
CA MET A 141 20.58 -0.84 -3.55
C MET A 141 21.24 -0.90 -2.16
N ILE A 142 20.59 -1.58 -1.21
CA ILE A 142 21.11 -1.81 0.12
C ILE A 142 21.76 -3.19 0.15
N ALA A 143 23.06 -3.26 0.40
CA ALA A 143 23.83 -4.50 0.46
C ALA A 143 24.25 -4.78 1.90
N VAL A 144 23.84 -5.92 2.42
CA VAL A 144 24.21 -6.42 3.76
C VAL A 144 25.26 -7.51 3.60
N ASN A 145 26.43 -7.30 4.19
CA ASN A 145 27.55 -8.26 4.17
C ASN A 145 27.68 -8.89 5.56
N PHE A 146 27.58 -10.19 5.65
CA PHE A 146 27.68 -10.97 6.90
C PHE A 146 28.10 -12.41 6.59
N GLU A 147 28.90 -13.03 7.44
CA GLU A 147 29.35 -14.43 7.31
C GLU A 147 29.93 -14.79 5.92
N GLY A 148 30.61 -13.83 5.27
CA GLY A 148 31.12 -14.02 3.91
C GLY A 148 30.06 -14.01 2.80
N LYS A 149 28.81 -13.74 3.14
CA LYS A 149 27.68 -13.61 2.20
C LYS A 149 27.35 -12.13 1.99
N ARG A 150 26.78 -11.84 0.82
CA ARG A 150 26.21 -10.53 0.49
C ARG A 150 24.77 -10.71 0.06
N GLN A 151 23.87 -10.06 0.75
CA GLN A 151 22.47 -9.95 0.36
C GLN A 151 22.14 -8.53 -0.04
N THR A 152 21.35 -8.35 -1.09
CA THR A 152 21.01 -7.02 -1.63
C THR A 152 19.50 -6.84 -1.70
N PHE A 153 19.05 -5.62 -1.39
CA PHE A 153 17.66 -5.22 -1.40
C PHE A 153 17.51 -3.95 -2.22
N LYS A 154 16.47 -3.88 -3.07
CA LYS A 154 16.08 -2.65 -3.74
C LYS A 154 15.29 -1.80 -2.74
N TYR A 155 15.60 -0.53 -2.62
CA TYR A 155 14.86 0.43 -1.83
C TYR A 155 14.53 1.65 -2.68
N VAL A 156 13.27 2.10 -2.62
CA VAL A 156 12.79 3.31 -3.27
C VAL A 156 12.54 4.35 -2.20
N SER A 157 13.23 5.49 -2.26
CA SER A 157 13.03 6.60 -1.35
C SER A 157 12.19 7.67 -2.03
N SER A 158 11.06 8.01 -1.40
CA SER A 158 10.13 9.06 -1.86
C SER A 158 10.23 10.36 -1.04
N SER A 159 11.23 10.50 -0.15
CA SER A 159 11.33 11.67 0.71
C SER A 159 11.67 12.93 -0.10
N GLY A 160 10.66 13.76 -0.36
CA GLY A 160 10.81 15.09 -0.90
C GLY A 160 11.42 16.05 0.13
N LYS A 161 12.75 16.14 0.21
CA LYS A 161 13.43 17.35 0.67
C LYS A 161 14.15 17.95 -0.52
N ILE A 162 13.60 19.06 -1.02
CA ILE A 162 14.27 19.95 -1.97
C ILE A 162 15.57 20.40 -1.30
N ALA A 163 16.69 19.91 -1.78
CA ALA A 163 17.99 20.42 -1.39
C ALA A 163 18.11 21.84 -1.95
N GLY A 164 17.96 22.83 -1.09
CA GLY A 164 18.25 24.22 -1.41
C GLY A 164 19.65 24.32 -1.99
N ARG A 165 19.74 25.05 -3.09
CA ARG A 165 20.96 25.43 -3.81
C ARG A 165 22.02 25.96 -2.85
N VAL A 166 23.04 25.19 -2.56
CA VAL A 166 24.22 25.68 -1.85
C VAL A 166 25.15 26.29 -2.88
N SER A 167 25.19 27.62 -2.88
CA SER A 167 26.23 28.40 -3.53
C SER A 167 27.58 28.11 -2.89
N SER A 168 28.56 27.77 -3.70
CA SER A 168 29.93 27.56 -3.32
C SER A 168 30.58 28.85 -2.80
N ARG A 169 31.06 28.87 -1.56
CA ARG A 169 32.29 29.57 -1.15
C ARG A 169 32.78 29.10 0.23
N GLY A 170 33.95 28.49 0.17
CA GLY A 170 35.06 28.70 1.12
C GLY A 170 34.94 28.25 2.55
N GLY A 171 35.69 27.21 2.92
CA GLY A 171 36.50 27.25 4.11
C GLY A 171 35.97 26.59 5.38
N LEU A 172 36.74 25.61 5.81
CA LEU A 172 36.92 25.11 7.17
C LEU A 172 36.05 23.91 7.61
N SER A 173 36.79 22.88 7.89
CA SER A 173 36.52 21.67 8.60
C SER A 173 35.62 21.85 9.82
N GLU A 174 34.45 21.22 9.79
CA GLU A 174 33.82 20.69 10.99
C GLU A 174 33.51 19.21 10.70
N GLU A 175 34.18 18.35 11.46
CA GLU A 175 33.82 16.95 11.63
C GLU A 175 32.41 16.88 12.18
N ASN A 176 31.41 16.77 11.31
CA ASN A 176 30.08 16.38 11.71
C ASN A 176 30.17 14.92 12.17
N SER A 177 30.28 14.77 13.48
CA SER A 177 30.05 13.52 14.17
C SER A 177 28.64 13.04 13.85
N LEU A 178 28.53 12.21 12.81
CA LEU A 178 27.35 11.39 12.57
C LEU A 178 27.11 10.58 13.85
N GLN A 179 26.09 10.95 14.61
CA GLN A 179 25.63 10.15 15.74
C GLN A 179 25.49 8.72 15.25
N LYS A 180 26.30 7.83 15.79
CA LYS A 180 26.12 6.39 15.69
C LYS A 180 24.68 6.12 16.11
N SER A 181 23.83 5.76 15.16
CA SER A 181 22.50 5.23 15.46
C SER A 181 22.72 4.11 16.45
N ALA A 182 22.17 4.26 17.66
CA ALA A 182 22.40 3.34 18.75
C ALA A 182 21.95 1.95 18.32
N VAL A 183 22.88 1.05 18.14
CA VAL A 183 22.62 -0.39 18.09
C VAL A 183 22.23 -0.78 19.51
N THR A 184 20.95 -0.79 19.79
CA THR A 184 20.44 -1.29 21.07
C THR A 184 20.63 -2.79 21.04
N THR A 185 21.66 -3.29 21.72
CA THR A 185 21.90 -4.72 21.90
C THR A 185 20.99 -5.25 23.01
N GLN A 186 19.70 -5.32 22.76
CA GLN A 186 18.81 -6.18 23.55
C GLN A 186 19.09 -7.63 23.16
N VAL A 187 19.10 -8.53 24.14
CA VAL A 187 19.10 -9.98 23.87
C VAL A 187 17.74 -10.30 23.28
N VAL A 188 17.67 -10.45 21.98
CA VAL A 188 16.44 -10.80 21.27
C VAL A 188 16.37 -12.33 21.22
N ILE A 189 15.34 -12.92 21.85
CA ILE A 189 15.12 -14.38 21.85
C ILE A 189 14.23 -14.81 20.70
N ASP A 190 13.35 -13.90 20.22
CA ASP A 190 12.41 -14.13 19.13
C ASP A 190 11.95 -12.81 18.51
N SER A 191 11.02 -12.85 17.55
CA SER A 191 10.39 -11.67 16.97
C SER A 191 8.92 -11.93 16.68
N ILE A 192 8.07 -10.93 16.91
CA ILE A 192 6.69 -10.90 16.42
C ILE A 192 6.72 -10.27 15.03
N LEU A 193 6.19 -10.96 14.04
CA LEU A 193 5.89 -10.39 12.73
C LEU A 193 4.47 -9.84 12.78
N VAL A 194 4.28 -8.63 12.29
CA VAL A 194 2.99 -7.94 12.27
C VAL A 194 2.73 -7.39 10.90
N TRP A 195 1.53 -7.61 10.41
CA TRP A 195 1.04 -7.01 9.17
C TRP A 195 -0.44 -6.66 9.31
N ALA A 196 -0.84 -5.60 8.64
CA ALA A 196 -2.23 -5.19 8.49
C ALA A 196 -2.39 -4.58 7.09
N ASP A 197 -3.58 -4.67 6.56
CA ASP A 197 -3.88 -4.10 5.26
C ASP A 197 -3.65 -2.59 5.28
N GLY A 198 -3.01 -2.06 4.23
CA GLY A 198 -2.64 -0.64 4.15
C GLY A 198 -1.40 -0.24 4.96
N TYR A 199 -0.68 -1.19 5.57
CA TYR A 199 0.51 -0.91 6.38
C TYR A 199 1.73 -1.70 5.92
N GLU A 200 2.92 -1.11 6.09
CA GLU A 200 4.15 -1.85 5.95
C GLU A 200 4.26 -2.89 7.06
N ALA A 201 4.52 -4.15 6.67
CA ALA A 201 4.76 -5.19 7.66
C ALA A 201 5.92 -4.80 8.59
N ALA A 202 5.72 -4.96 9.88
CA ALA A 202 6.71 -4.67 10.90
C ALA A 202 7.17 -5.94 11.61
N SER A 203 8.30 -5.85 12.31
CA SER A 203 8.71 -6.86 13.26
C SER A 203 9.07 -6.21 14.58
N TYR A 204 8.67 -6.85 15.66
CA TYR A 204 8.99 -6.43 17.01
C TYR A 204 9.91 -7.46 17.67
N PRO A 205 11.11 -7.07 18.16
CA PRO A 205 12.03 -7.99 18.83
C PRO A 205 11.51 -8.34 20.22
N VAL A 206 11.45 -9.61 20.53
CA VAL A 206 11.01 -10.16 21.81
C VAL A 206 12.24 -10.49 22.67
N ALA A 207 12.32 -9.87 23.84
CA ALA A 207 13.40 -10.11 24.80
C ALA A 207 13.03 -11.17 25.85
N SER A 208 11.74 -11.43 26.04
CA SER A 208 11.17 -12.45 26.92
C SER A 208 9.84 -12.94 26.33
N TYR A 209 9.53 -14.21 26.46
CA TYR A 209 8.22 -14.73 26.07
C TYR A 209 7.10 -14.33 27.03
N GLN A 210 7.43 -13.72 28.14
CA GLN A 210 6.46 -13.13 29.09
C GLN A 210 6.71 -11.61 29.14
N GLN A 211 5.97 -10.88 28.32
CA GLN A 211 6.13 -9.43 28.18
C GLN A 211 4.77 -8.74 27.95
N SER A 212 4.53 -7.68 28.71
CA SER A 212 3.35 -6.83 28.57
C SER A 212 3.76 -5.39 28.20
N GLY A 213 2.79 -4.59 27.76
CA GLY A 213 3.03 -3.21 27.38
C GLY A 213 3.78 -3.06 26.05
N ILE A 214 3.75 -4.07 25.21
CA ILE A 214 4.33 -4.01 23.86
C ILE A 214 3.56 -2.99 23.03
N VAL A 215 4.27 -2.07 22.38
CA VAL A 215 3.68 -1.14 21.41
C VAL A 215 4.38 -1.34 20.08
N ILE A 216 3.61 -1.73 19.07
CA ILE A 216 4.11 -1.94 17.72
C ILE A 216 3.50 -0.84 16.85
N THR A 217 4.35 -0.04 16.21
CA THR A 217 3.89 0.99 15.28
C THR A 217 4.07 0.48 13.86
N LEU A 218 2.98 0.45 13.11
CA LEU A 218 2.97 0.20 11.68
C LEU A 218 3.04 1.53 10.93
N GLU A 219 3.91 1.58 9.94
CA GLU A 219 3.96 2.69 8.97
C GLU A 219 2.97 2.36 7.84
N SER A 220 2.06 3.25 7.51
CA SER A 220 1.19 3.03 6.35
C SER A 220 2.02 3.02 5.06
N THR A 221 1.65 2.14 4.13
CA THR A 221 2.38 1.95 2.86
C THR A 221 2.31 3.16 1.93
N GLY A 222 1.45 4.12 2.23
CA GLY A 222 1.38 5.42 1.56
C GLY A 222 0.76 6.42 2.50
N GLY A 223 1.51 7.29 3.12
CA GLY A 223 1.11 8.44 3.92
C GLY A 223 -0.30 8.46 4.54
N GLY A 224 -0.63 7.58 5.47
CA GLY A 224 -1.96 7.40 6.07
C GLY A 224 -2.91 6.57 5.18
N SER A 225 -3.72 5.65 5.75
CA SER A 225 -4.80 5.04 4.96
C SER A 225 -5.59 6.16 4.28
N ARG A 226 -5.88 6.00 3.00
CA ARG A 226 -6.72 6.95 2.26
C ARG A 226 -8.07 7.18 2.93
N LEU A 227 -8.47 6.23 3.79
CA LEU A 227 -9.70 6.26 4.57
C LEU A 227 -9.55 7.04 5.89
N ASP A 228 -8.35 7.17 6.46
CA ASP A 228 -8.11 7.89 7.73
C ASP A 228 -8.48 9.38 7.63
N ASN A 229 -8.47 9.92 6.44
CA ASN A 229 -8.82 11.32 6.19
C ASN A 229 -10.32 11.58 6.03
N ILE A 230 -11.17 10.54 5.94
CA ILE A 230 -12.62 10.72 5.71
C ILE A 230 -13.29 11.52 6.84
N THR A 231 -12.82 11.34 8.05
CA THR A 231 -13.32 12.05 9.25
C THR A 231 -12.38 13.16 9.75
N LYS A 232 -11.27 13.38 9.06
CA LYS A 232 -10.31 14.43 9.42
C LYS A 232 -10.90 15.81 9.17
N ASN A 233 -10.75 16.71 10.12
CA ASN A 233 -11.17 18.10 9.95
C ASN A 233 -10.42 18.77 8.78
N CYS A 234 -11.16 19.59 8.03
CA CYS A 234 -10.66 20.33 6.87
C CYS A 234 -10.00 21.68 7.21
N ASP A 235 -9.62 21.91 8.44
CA ASP A 235 -9.04 23.21 8.86
C ASP A 235 -7.85 23.62 7.97
N GLY A 236 -8.09 24.66 7.17
CA GLY A 236 -7.08 25.27 6.30
C GLY A 236 -6.78 24.50 5.01
N CYS A 237 -7.43 23.36 4.73
CA CYS A 237 -7.19 22.58 3.50
C CYS A 237 -8.22 22.81 2.38
N MET A 238 -9.38 23.40 2.70
CA MET A 238 -10.42 23.65 1.69
C MET A 238 -9.97 24.69 0.67
N PRO A 239 -10.12 24.41 -0.63
CA PRO A 239 -9.89 25.42 -1.65
C PRO A 239 -10.93 26.54 -1.56
N PRO A 240 -10.63 27.75 -2.05
CA PRO A 240 -11.64 28.80 -2.14
C PRO A 240 -12.81 28.36 -3.04
N PRO A 241 -14.06 28.76 -2.69
CA PRO A 241 -15.20 28.47 -3.55
C PRO A 241 -15.01 29.01 -4.96
N ILE A 242 -15.46 28.25 -5.96
CA ILE A 242 -15.33 28.66 -7.35
C ILE A 242 -16.25 29.86 -7.65
N SER A 243 -15.69 30.92 -8.19
CA SER A 243 -16.46 32.06 -8.69
C SER A 243 -16.82 31.83 -10.15
N GLY A 244 -18.10 31.83 -10.46
CA GLY A 244 -18.62 31.44 -11.78
C GLY A 244 -18.60 29.90 -11.88
N GLY A 245 -18.37 29.38 -13.07
CA GLY A 245 -18.34 27.94 -13.32
C GLY A 245 -19.55 27.44 -14.07
N GLN A 246 -19.49 26.18 -14.46
CA GLN A 246 -20.51 25.51 -15.25
C GLN A 246 -21.23 24.46 -14.38
N SER A 247 -22.48 24.15 -14.73
CA SER A 247 -23.19 23.04 -14.11
C SER A 247 -22.72 21.72 -14.71
N GLY A 248 -22.50 20.74 -13.87
CA GLY A 248 -22.08 19.41 -14.26
C GLY A 248 -22.70 18.32 -13.38
N TRP A 249 -22.31 17.10 -13.67
CA TRP A 249 -22.74 15.93 -12.91
C TRP A 249 -21.68 14.83 -13.01
N GLY A 250 -21.61 13.94 -11.99
CA GLY A 250 -20.65 12.86 -11.90
C GLY A 250 -21.28 11.52 -12.22
N SER A 251 -20.73 10.77 -13.17
CA SER A 251 -20.84 9.32 -13.27
C SER A 251 -19.61 8.65 -12.68
N ARG A 252 -19.50 7.34 -12.79
CA ARG A 252 -18.40 6.57 -12.22
C ARG A 252 -18.04 5.37 -13.07
N TYR A 253 -16.74 5.06 -13.13
CA TYR A 253 -16.23 3.90 -13.86
C TYR A 253 -14.91 3.40 -13.28
N TRP A 254 -14.57 2.17 -13.61
CA TRP A 254 -13.22 1.60 -13.50
C TRP A 254 -13.11 0.44 -14.47
N ASP A 255 -12.53 0.67 -15.63
CA ASP A 255 -12.47 -0.28 -16.73
C ASP A 255 -11.13 -1.02 -16.86
N CYS A 256 -10.14 -0.68 -16.02
CA CYS A 256 -8.77 -1.20 -16.06
C CYS A 256 -8.02 -0.95 -17.37
N CYS A 257 -8.57 -0.20 -18.30
CA CYS A 257 -7.92 0.11 -19.57
C CYS A 257 -6.76 1.10 -19.38
N LYS A 258 -5.81 1.09 -20.29
CA LYS A 258 -4.85 2.19 -20.41
C LYS A 258 -5.61 3.49 -20.64
N PRO A 259 -5.48 4.50 -19.77
CA PRO A 259 -6.21 5.76 -19.92
C PRO A 259 -5.83 6.49 -21.21
N HIS A 260 -6.77 7.24 -21.80
CA HIS A 260 -6.53 8.00 -23.03
C HIS A 260 -5.34 8.96 -22.91
N CYS A 261 -5.19 9.62 -21.78
CA CYS A 261 -4.09 10.54 -21.52
C CYS A 261 -2.74 9.84 -21.26
N SER A 262 -2.72 8.52 -21.21
CA SER A 262 -1.50 7.72 -21.06
C SER A 262 -0.93 7.22 -22.39
N TRP A 263 -1.51 7.61 -23.52
CA TRP A 263 -0.97 7.32 -24.83
C TRP A 263 -0.04 8.45 -25.27
N PRO A 264 1.22 8.14 -25.68
CA PRO A 264 2.20 9.16 -26.05
C PRO A 264 1.74 10.12 -27.14
N GLU A 265 0.93 9.66 -28.08
CA GLU A 265 0.35 10.46 -29.15
C GLU A 265 -0.71 11.45 -28.70
N ASN A 266 -1.33 11.20 -27.54
CA ASN A 266 -2.37 12.07 -26.99
C ASN A 266 -1.80 13.16 -26.09
N THR A 267 -0.59 12.94 -25.54
CA THR A 267 0.04 13.91 -24.65
C THR A 267 1.56 13.78 -24.71
N ASN A 268 2.26 14.90 -24.73
CA ASN A 268 3.72 14.91 -24.81
C ASN A 268 4.41 14.68 -23.46
N HIS A 269 3.64 14.66 -22.34
CA HIS A 269 4.21 14.75 -20.99
C HIS A 269 3.52 13.88 -19.95
N TYR A 270 2.41 13.24 -20.28
CA TYR A 270 1.52 12.62 -19.28
C TYR A 270 1.31 11.15 -19.59
N CYS A 271 2.10 10.30 -18.98
CA CYS A 271 1.86 8.88 -19.11
C CYS A 271 1.85 8.24 -17.72
N ALA A 272 0.70 7.74 -17.33
CA ALA A 272 0.54 6.95 -16.13
C ALA A 272 -0.23 5.67 -16.48
N ASN A 273 0.51 4.59 -16.71
CA ASN A 273 -0.06 3.26 -16.82
C ASN A 273 0.84 2.23 -16.13
N CYS A 274 0.23 1.14 -15.72
CA CYS A 274 0.87 0.12 -14.93
C CYS A 274 0.75 -1.26 -15.58
N ASP A 275 1.57 -2.18 -15.14
CA ASP A 275 1.47 -3.60 -15.46
C ASP A 275 0.21 -4.20 -14.79
N ILE A 276 -0.05 -5.47 -15.01
CA ILE A 276 -1.19 -6.21 -14.48
C ILE A 276 -1.34 -6.14 -12.95
N ASP A 277 -0.25 -5.90 -12.22
CA ASP A 277 -0.27 -5.71 -10.76
C ASP A 277 -0.86 -4.35 -10.32
N GLY A 278 -1.12 -3.45 -11.27
CA GLY A 278 -1.66 -2.11 -11.01
C GLY A 278 -0.70 -1.14 -10.29
N VAL A 279 0.51 -1.58 -9.99
CA VAL A 279 1.50 -0.84 -9.18
C VAL A 279 2.81 -0.61 -9.93
N THR A 280 3.28 -1.62 -10.67
CA THR A 280 4.51 -1.50 -11.46
C THR A 280 4.26 -0.63 -12.68
N GLU A 281 4.86 0.57 -12.68
CA GLU A 281 4.69 1.51 -13.78
C GLU A 281 5.38 1.05 -15.05
N ILE A 282 4.69 1.20 -16.17
CA ILE A 282 5.21 1.00 -17.51
C ILE A 282 5.69 2.32 -18.07
N ASP A 283 6.92 2.35 -18.58
CA ASP A 283 7.48 3.53 -19.26
C ASP A 283 6.97 3.61 -20.70
N CYS A 284 5.94 4.41 -20.91
CA CYS A 284 5.30 4.57 -22.20
C CYS A 284 6.14 5.28 -23.25
N PHE A 285 7.21 6.00 -22.86
CA PHE A 285 8.05 6.72 -23.79
C PHE A 285 9.27 5.92 -24.25
N GLN A 286 9.76 5.00 -23.43
CA GLN A 286 10.89 4.13 -23.80
C GLN A 286 10.50 3.03 -24.78
N GLU A 287 9.24 2.59 -24.75
CA GLU A 287 8.72 1.54 -25.62
C GLU A 287 8.23 2.05 -26.98
N ALA A 288 7.99 3.37 -27.10
CA ALA A 288 7.70 4.01 -28.36
C ALA A 288 9.00 4.07 -29.19
N GLY A 289 9.36 2.99 -29.87
CA GLY A 289 10.45 2.99 -30.83
C GLY A 289 10.30 4.16 -31.83
N ASN A 290 11.39 4.63 -32.41
CA ASN A 290 11.46 5.77 -33.33
C ASN A 290 10.65 5.62 -34.65
N GLU A 291 9.66 4.74 -34.69
CA GLU A 291 8.84 4.51 -35.87
C GLU A 291 7.53 5.30 -35.83
N TRP A 292 7.28 6.04 -36.90
CA TRP A 292 6.17 6.95 -37.18
C TRP A 292 4.76 6.28 -37.20
N ASN A 293 4.55 5.19 -36.52
CA ASN A 293 3.27 4.50 -36.51
C ASN A 293 2.57 4.79 -35.18
N THR A 294 1.76 5.83 -35.14
CA THR A 294 1.08 6.36 -33.95
C THR A 294 0.29 5.31 -33.15
N TRP A 295 -0.20 4.26 -33.80
CA TRP A 295 -0.91 3.14 -33.15
C TRP A 295 0.00 2.12 -32.46
N LEU A 296 1.32 2.24 -32.62
CA LEU A 296 2.32 1.36 -32.05
C LEU A 296 3.20 2.07 -31.03
N GLN A 297 2.91 3.32 -30.70
CA GLN A 297 3.66 4.06 -29.70
C GLN A 297 3.18 3.69 -28.31
N GLY A 298 4.01 2.98 -27.58
CA GLY A 298 3.75 2.54 -26.22
C GLY A 298 3.02 1.18 -26.12
N THR A 299 2.99 0.66 -24.91
CA THR A 299 2.38 -0.63 -24.61
C THR A 299 0.87 -0.60 -24.87
N LYS A 300 0.37 -1.61 -25.56
CA LYS A 300 -1.03 -1.77 -25.91
C LYS A 300 -1.91 -1.88 -24.65
N SER A 301 -3.12 -1.30 -24.71
CA SER A 301 -4.09 -1.35 -23.62
C SER A 301 -4.51 -2.77 -23.26
N SER A 302 -4.70 -3.05 -21.98
CA SER A 302 -5.30 -4.28 -21.44
C SER A 302 -6.65 -4.60 -22.07
N CYS A 303 -7.43 -3.58 -22.40
CA CYS A 303 -8.74 -3.70 -23.03
C CYS A 303 -8.70 -4.11 -24.50
N GLU A 304 -7.53 -4.02 -25.10
CA GLU A 304 -7.23 -4.49 -26.45
C GLU A 304 -6.34 -5.75 -26.45
N GLY A 305 -6.18 -6.39 -25.27
CA GLY A 305 -5.35 -7.57 -25.07
C GLY A 305 -3.87 -7.27 -24.89
N GLY A 306 -3.50 -6.03 -24.57
CA GLY A 306 -2.13 -5.61 -24.20
C GLY A 306 -1.83 -5.70 -22.71
N GLU A 307 -0.67 -5.18 -22.31
CA GLU A 307 -0.15 -5.28 -20.93
C GLU A 307 -0.23 -3.95 -20.14
N ALA A 308 -0.78 -2.89 -20.73
CA ALA A 308 -0.94 -1.62 -20.03
C ALA A 308 -2.32 -1.49 -19.39
N PHE A 309 -2.34 -1.31 -18.08
CA PHE A 309 -3.51 -1.17 -17.23
C PHE A 309 -3.56 0.22 -16.57
N THR A 310 -4.74 0.58 -16.06
CA THR A 310 -4.87 1.69 -15.13
C THR A 310 -4.09 1.41 -13.85
N CYS A 311 -3.35 2.41 -13.35
CA CYS A 311 -2.65 2.31 -12.07
C CYS A 311 -3.61 2.40 -10.90
N TYR A 312 -3.38 1.61 -9.85
CA TYR A 312 -4.18 1.66 -8.62
C TYR A 312 -4.00 2.98 -7.85
N SER A 313 -2.92 3.74 -8.12
CA SER A 313 -2.76 5.10 -7.59
C SER A 313 -3.84 6.08 -8.04
N HIS A 314 -4.60 5.75 -9.10
CA HIS A 314 -5.69 6.58 -9.61
C HIS A 314 -7.01 6.43 -8.82
N VAL A 315 -7.06 5.66 -7.75
CA VAL A 315 -8.24 5.62 -6.88
C VAL A 315 -8.44 6.97 -6.18
N PRO A 316 -9.69 7.35 -5.88
CA PRO A 316 -9.96 8.60 -5.18
C PRO A 316 -9.43 8.55 -3.74
N VAL A 317 -9.02 9.70 -3.21
CA VAL A 317 -8.50 9.84 -1.85
C VAL A 317 -9.19 10.99 -1.13
N ALA A 318 -9.57 10.78 0.13
CA ALA A 318 -10.02 11.87 1.00
C ALA A 318 -8.81 12.67 1.49
N VAL A 319 -8.87 13.99 1.36
CA VAL A 319 -7.92 14.92 2.00
C VAL A 319 -8.41 15.24 3.41
N CYS A 320 -9.71 15.37 3.54
CA CYS A 320 -10.44 15.57 4.79
C CYS A 320 -11.92 15.20 4.58
N GLU A 321 -12.75 15.38 5.59
CA GLU A 321 -14.19 15.04 5.53
C GLU A 321 -14.96 15.70 4.37
N ASN A 322 -14.54 16.88 3.92
CA ASN A 322 -15.24 17.66 2.89
C ASN A 322 -14.41 17.91 1.61
N LEU A 323 -13.16 17.43 1.55
CA LEU A 323 -12.30 17.56 0.38
C LEU A 323 -11.73 16.21 -0.02
N ALA A 324 -11.82 15.90 -1.32
CA ALA A 324 -11.22 14.71 -1.91
C ALA A 324 -10.49 15.05 -3.21
N TYR A 325 -9.52 14.21 -3.57
CA TYR A 325 -8.83 14.23 -4.85
C TYR A 325 -9.11 12.94 -5.62
N GLY A 326 -9.02 13.01 -6.95
CA GLY A 326 -9.17 11.83 -7.80
C GLY A 326 -8.97 12.13 -9.27
N PHE A 327 -9.40 11.21 -10.09
CA PHE A 327 -9.23 11.25 -11.53
C PHE A 327 -10.57 11.04 -12.23
N ALA A 328 -10.69 11.55 -13.45
CA ALA A 328 -11.93 11.41 -14.21
C ALA A 328 -11.66 11.34 -15.72
N ALA A 329 -12.57 10.67 -16.42
CA ALA A 329 -12.77 10.89 -17.83
C ALA A 329 -13.64 12.14 -18.01
N VAL A 330 -13.21 13.03 -18.90
CA VAL A 330 -13.90 14.30 -19.17
C VAL A 330 -14.28 14.39 -20.64
N PRO A 331 -15.31 15.17 -21.00
CA PRO A 331 -15.62 15.48 -22.40
C PRO A 331 -14.53 16.37 -22.98
N GLY A 332 -14.24 16.24 -24.27
CA GLY A 332 -13.35 17.16 -24.95
C GLY A 332 -12.30 16.50 -25.82
N THR A 333 -11.11 17.09 -25.84
CA THR A 333 -9.97 16.66 -26.66
C THR A 333 -8.74 16.44 -25.78
N ASN A 334 -7.66 15.96 -26.38
CA ASN A 334 -6.36 15.78 -25.73
C ASN A 334 -5.87 17.02 -24.95
N ALA A 335 -6.35 18.21 -25.28
CA ALA A 335 -6.03 19.45 -24.55
C ALA A 335 -6.55 19.48 -23.10
N ALA A 336 -7.47 18.59 -22.73
CA ALA A 336 -7.93 18.45 -21.35
C ALA A 336 -7.05 17.54 -20.50
N CYS A 337 -6.21 16.71 -21.11
CA CYS A 337 -5.32 15.79 -20.38
C CYS A 337 -4.43 16.55 -19.38
N GLY A 338 -4.42 16.07 -18.13
CA GLY A 338 -3.64 16.65 -17.04
C GLY A 338 -4.21 17.93 -16.44
N LYS A 339 -5.33 18.47 -16.95
CA LYS A 339 -6.01 19.60 -16.33
C LYS A 339 -6.81 19.17 -15.12
N CYS A 340 -6.89 20.04 -14.11
CA CYS A 340 -7.67 19.80 -12.91
C CYS A 340 -8.94 20.65 -12.89
N PHE A 341 -9.98 20.05 -12.31
CA PHE A 341 -11.29 20.67 -12.17
C PHE A 341 -11.78 20.55 -10.74
N GLN A 342 -12.16 21.67 -10.13
CA GLN A 342 -12.82 21.69 -8.85
C GLN A 342 -14.33 21.45 -9.07
N LEU A 343 -14.88 20.47 -8.39
CA LEU A 343 -16.29 20.08 -8.39
C LEU A 343 -16.86 20.42 -7.03
N GLU A 344 -17.87 21.31 -6.98
CA GLU A 344 -18.58 21.67 -5.75
C GLU A 344 -19.98 21.06 -5.79
N PHE A 345 -20.20 20.01 -4.99
CA PHE A 345 -21.45 19.27 -4.97
C PHE A 345 -22.59 20.11 -4.39
N ASP A 346 -23.71 20.16 -5.08
CA ASP A 346 -24.88 20.96 -4.70
C ASP A 346 -26.01 20.16 -4.04
N GLY A 347 -25.81 18.82 -3.90
CA GLY A 347 -26.80 17.92 -3.32
C GLY A 347 -27.90 17.49 -4.31
N GLY A 348 -27.76 17.81 -5.59
CA GLY A 348 -28.74 17.46 -6.63
C GLY A 348 -28.45 16.09 -7.26
N PHE A 349 -29.42 15.62 -8.06
CA PHE A 349 -29.36 14.37 -8.80
C PHE A 349 -29.61 14.61 -10.28
N ARG A 350 -28.78 14.02 -11.14
CA ARG A 350 -28.86 14.22 -12.60
C ARG A 350 -30.20 13.77 -13.20
N HIS A 351 -30.84 12.75 -12.65
CA HIS A 351 -31.97 12.05 -13.24
C HIS A 351 -33.31 12.28 -12.51
N GLY A 352 -33.44 13.38 -11.81
CA GLY A 352 -34.72 13.75 -11.16
C GLY A 352 -34.53 14.35 -9.77
N GLU A 353 -35.49 14.07 -8.88
CA GLU A 353 -35.43 14.56 -7.51
C GLU A 353 -34.29 13.89 -6.72
N PRO A 354 -33.50 14.67 -5.95
CA PRO A 354 -32.42 14.11 -5.17
C PRO A 354 -32.92 13.15 -4.09
N LYS A 355 -32.25 12.03 -3.94
CA LYS A 355 -32.47 11.07 -2.85
C LYS A 355 -31.74 11.55 -1.58
N PRO A 356 -32.09 11.04 -0.38
CA PRO A 356 -31.49 11.49 0.89
C PRO A 356 -29.94 11.47 0.90
N ALA A 357 -29.34 10.48 0.25
CA ALA A 357 -27.87 10.40 0.16
C ALA A 357 -27.23 11.60 -0.56
N HIS A 358 -27.93 12.25 -1.51
CA HIS A 358 -27.39 13.42 -2.22
C HIS A 358 -27.19 14.61 -1.29
N ALA A 359 -28.00 14.74 -0.24
CA ALA A 359 -27.84 15.79 0.77
C ALA A 359 -26.55 15.62 1.59
N LEU A 360 -26.05 14.39 1.72
CA LEU A 360 -24.83 14.09 2.50
C LEU A 360 -23.53 14.51 1.77
N VAL A 361 -23.59 14.69 0.45
CA VAL A 361 -22.45 15.19 -0.33
C VAL A 361 -22.55 16.67 -0.64
N LYS A 362 -23.67 17.32 -0.27
CA LYS A 362 -23.82 18.76 -0.46
C LYS A 362 -22.69 19.52 0.26
N ASP A 363 -22.17 20.54 -0.41
CA ASP A 363 -21.07 21.40 0.04
C ASP A 363 -19.69 20.67 0.18
N LYS A 364 -19.61 19.39 -0.17
CA LYS A 364 -18.33 18.72 -0.36
C LYS A 364 -17.66 19.16 -1.67
N VAL A 365 -16.36 19.12 -1.70
CA VAL A 365 -15.54 19.51 -2.85
C VAL A 365 -14.68 18.34 -3.28
N MET A 366 -14.58 18.10 -4.57
CA MET A 366 -13.63 17.17 -5.15
C MET A 366 -12.80 17.88 -6.22
N ILE A 367 -11.49 17.70 -6.19
CA ILE A 367 -10.64 18.14 -7.31
C ILE A 367 -10.21 16.91 -8.08
N VAL A 368 -10.55 16.88 -9.38
CA VAL A 368 -10.23 15.77 -10.26
C VAL A 368 -9.27 16.20 -11.36
N MET A 369 -8.29 15.34 -11.65
CA MET A 369 -7.44 15.50 -12.84
C MET A 369 -8.04 14.71 -14.00
N ALA A 370 -8.10 15.32 -15.17
CA ALA A 370 -8.48 14.64 -16.39
C ALA A 370 -7.38 13.67 -16.84
N SER A 371 -7.52 12.40 -16.51
CA SER A 371 -6.61 11.30 -16.90
C SER A 371 -7.13 10.55 -18.13
N ASN A 372 -8.40 10.77 -18.49
CA ASN A 372 -9.03 10.10 -19.62
C ASN A 372 -9.95 11.06 -20.38
N ILE A 373 -10.16 10.78 -21.66
CA ILE A 373 -11.16 11.46 -22.49
C ILE A 373 -12.21 10.40 -22.87
N GLY A 374 -13.44 10.61 -22.42
CA GLY A 374 -14.53 9.69 -22.73
C GLY A 374 -15.26 10.14 -24.01
N HIS A 375 -15.30 9.30 -25.03
CA HIS A 375 -16.05 9.58 -26.26
C HIS A 375 -17.58 9.53 -26.03
N ASP A 376 -18.01 8.85 -24.98
CA ASP A 376 -19.37 8.71 -24.52
C ASP A 376 -19.72 9.65 -23.33
N VAL A 377 -18.75 10.47 -22.91
CA VAL A 377 -18.93 11.45 -21.84
C VAL A 377 -19.50 12.74 -22.42
N GLY A 378 -20.72 13.11 -22.02
CA GLY A 378 -21.42 14.30 -22.48
C GLY A 378 -20.90 15.61 -21.87
N GLY A 379 -21.33 16.75 -22.44
CA GLY A 379 -20.96 18.06 -21.88
C GLY A 379 -21.40 18.21 -20.41
N GLY A 380 -20.47 18.66 -19.55
CA GLY A 380 -20.68 18.79 -18.11
C GLY A 380 -20.66 17.49 -17.31
N GLN A 381 -20.48 16.34 -17.95
CA GLN A 381 -20.31 15.06 -17.29
C GLN A 381 -18.83 14.85 -16.91
N PHE A 382 -18.59 14.34 -15.73
CA PHE A 382 -17.31 13.82 -15.27
C PHE A 382 -17.51 12.36 -14.89
N ASP A 383 -16.88 11.46 -15.63
CA ASP A 383 -16.89 10.04 -15.28
C ASP A 383 -15.74 9.77 -14.31
N ILE A 384 -16.05 9.76 -13.02
CA ILE A 384 -15.07 9.72 -11.95
C ILE A 384 -14.53 8.29 -11.82
N MET A 385 -13.22 8.17 -11.73
CA MET A 385 -12.55 6.87 -11.56
C MET A 385 -12.76 6.35 -10.14
N ILE A 386 -13.63 5.35 -10.02
CA ILE A 386 -14.00 4.72 -8.74
C ILE A 386 -13.99 3.21 -8.93
N PRO A 387 -13.16 2.44 -8.18
CA PRO A 387 -13.22 0.98 -8.22
C PRO A 387 -14.63 0.47 -7.92
N GLY A 388 -15.13 -0.44 -8.75
CA GLY A 388 -16.53 -0.90 -8.68
C GLY A 388 -17.53 0.04 -9.34
N GLY A 389 -17.12 1.14 -9.98
CA GLY A 389 -17.99 2.08 -10.68
C GLY A 389 -18.58 1.56 -11.98
N GLY A 390 -18.07 0.45 -12.49
CA GLY A 390 -18.47 -0.21 -13.74
C GLY A 390 -17.32 -0.36 -14.71
N MET A 391 -17.25 -1.51 -15.37
CA MET A 391 -16.18 -1.84 -16.32
C MET A 391 -16.46 -1.36 -17.75
N GLY A 392 -17.59 -0.67 -17.97
CA GLY A 392 -17.99 -0.20 -19.29
C GLY A 392 -18.18 -1.33 -20.30
N ASN A 393 -17.75 -1.07 -21.53
CA ASN A 393 -17.84 -2.04 -22.64
C ASN A 393 -16.61 -2.95 -22.76
N PHE A 394 -15.50 -2.64 -22.08
CA PHE A 394 -14.21 -3.33 -22.22
C PHE A 394 -13.87 -4.15 -20.97
N VAL A 395 -14.76 -5.05 -20.60
CA VAL A 395 -14.71 -5.82 -19.35
C VAL A 395 -13.50 -6.76 -19.23
N GLN A 396 -12.87 -7.13 -20.34
CA GLN A 396 -11.78 -8.10 -20.37
C GLN A 396 -10.50 -7.61 -19.66
N GLY A 397 -10.27 -6.30 -19.60
CA GLY A 397 -9.13 -5.71 -18.88
C GLY A 397 -9.20 -6.04 -17.40
N CYS A 398 -10.31 -5.67 -16.75
CA CYS A 398 -10.53 -5.93 -15.33
C CYS A 398 -10.67 -7.42 -15.02
N ALA A 399 -11.36 -8.19 -15.86
CA ALA A 399 -11.48 -9.64 -15.66
C ALA A 399 -10.12 -10.32 -15.57
N ARG A 400 -9.16 -9.90 -16.41
CA ARG A 400 -7.79 -10.39 -16.39
C ARG A 400 -7.00 -9.88 -15.19
N GLN A 401 -7.09 -8.58 -14.88
CA GLN A 401 -6.36 -7.95 -13.79
C GLN A 401 -6.78 -8.49 -12.42
N TRP A 402 -8.07 -8.70 -12.21
CA TRP A 402 -8.64 -9.17 -10.95
C TRP A 402 -8.80 -10.69 -10.88
N ASN A 403 -8.51 -11.40 -11.99
CA ASN A 403 -8.66 -12.84 -12.11
C ASN A 403 -10.10 -13.32 -11.78
N VAL A 404 -11.10 -12.69 -12.39
CA VAL A 404 -12.52 -12.97 -12.15
C VAL A 404 -13.28 -13.25 -13.43
N ASP A 405 -14.43 -13.93 -13.30
CA ASP A 405 -15.37 -14.07 -14.41
C ASP A 405 -16.10 -12.73 -14.61
N GLN A 406 -15.89 -12.11 -15.77
CA GLN A 406 -16.56 -10.85 -16.14
C GLN A 406 -18.09 -10.93 -16.18
N ASN A 407 -18.68 -12.13 -16.21
CA ASN A 407 -20.11 -12.36 -16.24
C ASN A 407 -20.74 -12.60 -14.87
N ASP A 408 -19.94 -12.77 -13.84
CA ASP A 408 -20.39 -12.91 -12.46
C ASP A 408 -20.82 -11.54 -11.90
N ARG A 409 -22.07 -11.13 -12.23
CA ARG A 409 -22.60 -9.83 -11.83
C ARG A 409 -22.71 -9.66 -10.32
N ALA A 410 -22.85 -10.73 -9.57
CA ALA A 410 -22.87 -10.67 -8.11
C ALA A 410 -21.51 -10.29 -7.53
N LEU A 411 -20.43 -10.53 -8.29
CA LEU A 411 -19.06 -10.19 -7.90
C LEU A 411 -18.60 -8.86 -8.52
N VAL A 412 -18.76 -8.69 -9.83
CA VAL A 412 -18.17 -7.56 -10.57
C VAL A 412 -19.17 -6.38 -10.79
N GLY A 413 -20.43 -6.56 -10.46
CA GLY A 413 -21.47 -5.56 -10.69
C GLY A 413 -21.94 -5.45 -12.14
N GLU A 414 -22.71 -4.40 -12.43
CA GLU A 414 -23.15 -4.10 -13.80
C GLU A 414 -22.02 -3.45 -14.61
N ASN A 415 -22.02 -3.65 -15.91
CA ASN A 415 -21.02 -3.00 -16.78
C ASN A 415 -21.12 -1.48 -16.70
N GLN A 416 -22.35 -0.96 -16.71
CA GLN A 416 -22.65 0.47 -16.57
C GLN A 416 -23.15 0.74 -15.15
N GLY A 417 -22.45 1.66 -14.45
CA GLY A 417 -22.79 2.05 -13.08
C GLY A 417 -22.42 1.06 -11.98
N GLY A 418 -21.75 -0.05 -12.35
CA GLY A 418 -21.05 -0.96 -11.43
C GLY A 418 -21.90 -1.53 -10.30
N PHE A 419 -21.32 -1.51 -9.12
CA PHE A 419 -21.90 -2.04 -7.87
C PHE A 419 -23.20 -1.34 -7.49
N THR A 420 -23.25 -0.02 -7.62
CA THR A 420 -24.47 0.74 -7.29
C THR A 420 -25.64 0.33 -8.17
N SER A 421 -25.44 0.22 -9.48
CA SER A 421 -26.49 -0.23 -10.39
C SER A 421 -26.93 -1.66 -10.12
N TYR A 422 -25.99 -2.56 -9.79
CA TYR A 422 -26.32 -3.92 -9.38
C TYR A 422 -27.17 -3.92 -8.10
N CYS A 423 -26.74 -3.21 -7.05
CA CYS A 423 -27.47 -3.12 -5.79
C CYS A 423 -28.86 -2.53 -5.97
N GLN A 424 -29.01 -1.46 -6.77
CA GLN A 424 -30.32 -0.87 -7.08
C GLN A 424 -31.24 -1.84 -7.82
N LYS A 425 -30.73 -2.69 -8.70
CA LYS A 425 -31.51 -3.74 -9.36
C LYS A 425 -31.97 -4.83 -8.40
N GLN A 426 -31.15 -5.18 -7.40
CA GLN A 426 -31.47 -6.21 -6.41
C GLN A 426 -32.48 -5.70 -5.34
N LEU A 427 -32.29 -4.47 -4.86
CA LEU A 427 -33.04 -3.89 -3.76
C LEU A 427 -34.27 -3.10 -4.23
N GLY A 428 -34.30 -2.68 -5.49
CA GLY A 428 -35.25 -1.72 -6.04
C GLY A 428 -34.66 -0.32 -6.14
N TRP A 429 -35.09 0.44 -7.14
CA TRP A 429 -34.58 1.79 -7.43
C TRP A 429 -34.94 2.82 -6.33
N ASP A 430 -35.95 2.54 -5.51
CA ASP A 430 -36.40 3.37 -4.40
C ASP A 430 -35.99 2.79 -3.04
N ALA A 431 -35.03 1.86 -3.02
CA ALA A 431 -34.48 1.31 -1.79
C ALA A 431 -33.89 2.40 -0.88
N ASP A 432 -33.90 2.14 0.41
CA ASP A 432 -33.24 3.00 1.38
C ASP A 432 -31.77 3.23 0.97
N PRO A 433 -31.26 4.46 0.98
CA PRO A 433 -29.88 4.75 0.66
C PRO A 433 -28.86 3.98 1.49
N GLU A 434 -29.16 3.69 2.77
CA GLU A 434 -28.25 2.89 3.63
C GLU A 434 -28.23 1.41 3.23
N ASP A 435 -29.35 0.86 2.76
CA ASP A 435 -29.38 -0.50 2.22
C ASP A 435 -28.55 -0.61 0.94
N THR A 436 -28.68 0.39 0.05
CA THR A 436 -27.87 0.48 -1.17
C THR A 436 -26.39 0.63 -0.82
N ARG A 437 -26.04 1.51 0.11
CA ARG A 437 -24.69 1.74 0.60
C ARG A 437 -24.06 0.47 1.21
N SER A 438 -24.84 -0.23 2.08
CA SER A 438 -24.42 -1.50 2.68
C SER A 438 -24.18 -2.59 1.63
N CYS A 439 -25.05 -2.68 0.62
CA CYS A 439 -24.88 -3.60 -0.49
C CYS A 439 -23.58 -3.30 -1.28
N VAL A 440 -23.34 -2.02 -1.63
CA VAL A 440 -22.11 -1.61 -2.34
C VAL A 440 -20.87 -1.94 -1.51
N ARG A 441 -20.89 -1.69 -0.18
CA ARG A 441 -19.81 -2.07 0.72
C ARG A 441 -19.53 -3.57 0.65
N GLY A 442 -20.56 -4.38 0.76
CA GLY A 442 -20.41 -5.84 0.66
C GLY A 442 -19.80 -6.30 -0.66
N MET A 443 -20.07 -5.59 -1.76
CA MET A 443 -19.42 -5.88 -3.05
C MET A 443 -17.95 -5.46 -3.06
N CYS A 444 -17.60 -4.29 -2.49
CA CYS A 444 -16.20 -3.88 -2.30
C CYS A 444 -15.40 -4.93 -1.53
N ASP A 445 -15.94 -5.37 -0.38
CA ASP A 445 -15.30 -6.36 0.49
C ASP A 445 -15.16 -7.72 -0.22
N ASN A 446 -16.18 -8.12 -0.98
CA ASN A 446 -16.17 -9.40 -1.68
C ASN A 446 -15.18 -9.46 -2.84
N LEU A 447 -15.07 -8.41 -3.63
CA LEU A 447 -14.19 -8.38 -4.80
C LEU A 447 -12.76 -7.98 -4.43
N PHE A 448 -12.59 -6.90 -3.67
CA PHE A 448 -11.28 -6.30 -3.44
C PHE A 448 -10.72 -6.59 -2.04
N GLY A 449 -11.58 -6.77 -1.02
CA GLY A 449 -11.15 -6.87 0.37
C GLY A 449 -10.49 -8.18 0.78
N LYS A 450 -10.50 -9.20 -0.09
CA LYS A 450 -9.94 -10.54 0.22
C LYS A 450 -8.53 -10.76 -0.33
N ASP A 451 -8.12 -9.95 -1.30
CA ASP A 451 -6.81 -10.04 -1.94
C ASP A 451 -5.96 -8.81 -1.57
N PRO A 452 -4.88 -8.99 -0.82
CA PRO A 452 -3.98 -7.89 -0.47
C PRO A 452 -3.42 -7.15 -1.70
N ALA A 453 -3.32 -7.80 -2.85
CA ALA A 453 -2.88 -7.16 -4.08
C ALA A 453 -3.90 -6.15 -4.64
N LEU A 454 -5.18 -6.24 -4.22
CA LEU A 454 -6.26 -5.35 -4.61
C LEU A 454 -6.63 -4.32 -3.52
N HIS A 455 -5.81 -4.21 -2.47
CA HIS A 455 -6.12 -3.36 -1.30
C HIS A 455 -6.34 -1.89 -1.69
N ASP A 456 -5.53 -1.31 -2.56
CA ASP A 456 -5.71 0.07 -3.04
C ASP A 456 -7.08 0.26 -3.73
N LEU A 457 -7.54 -0.74 -4.48
CA LEU A 457 -8.87 -0.73 -5.10
C LEU A 457 -9.97 -0.85 -4.05
N TRP A 458 -9.75 -1.66 -3.00
CA TRP A 458 -10.66 -1.75 -1.87
C TRP A 458 -10.78 -0.39 -1.18
N GLU A 459 -9.70 0.30 -0.86
CA GLU A 459 -9.72 1.64 -0.27
C GLU A 459 -10.48 2.64 -1.13
N GLY A 460 -10.25 2.65 -2.46
CA GLY A 460 -10.97 3.51 -3.38
C GLY A 460 -12.47 3.20 -3.46
N CYS A 461 -12.84 1.92 -3.38
CA CYS A 461 -14.23 1.47 -3.32
C CYS A 461 -14.90 1.87 -1.99
N ILE A 462 -14.22 1.68 -0.85
CA ILE A 462 -14.69 2.10 0.46
C ILE A 462 -14.76 3.63 0.57
N TRP A 463 -13.83 4.37 -0.06
CA TRP A 463 -13.94 5.82 -0.16
C TRP A 463 -15.28 6.24 -0.80
N TYR A 464 -15.71 5.56 -1.85
CA TYR A 464 -17.00 5.83 -2.50
C TYR A 464 -18.18 5.54 -1.56
N VAL A 465 -18.09 4.48 -0.76
CA VAL A 465 -19.11 4.12 0.25
C VAL A 465 -19.16 5.14 1.39
N GLU A 466 -18.00 5.54 1.94
CA GLU A 466 -17.93 6.31 3.18
C GLU A 466 -17.90 7.83 2.93
N TRP A 467 -17.05 8.29 2.01
CA TRP A 467 -16.92 9.72 1.73
C TRP A 467 -18.03 10.20 0.78
N MET A 468 -18.30 9.44 -0.26
CA MET A 468 -19.27 9.78 -1.30
C MET A 468 -20.68 9.22 -1.01
N HIS A 469 -20.86 8.44 0.06
CA HIS A 469 -22.12 7.81 0.49
C HIS A 469 -22.80 6.97 -0.59
N ALA A 470 -22.03 6.37 -1.50
CA ALA A 470 -22.48 5.60 -2.65
C ALA A 470 -23.53 6.35 -3.52
N VAL A 471 -23.44 7.68 -3.54
CA VAL A 471 -24.37 8.56 -4.26
C VAL A 471 -24.31 8.31 -5.77
N ASP A 472 -25.48 8.20 -6.38
CA ASP A 472 -25.63 7.98 -7.81
C ASP A 472 -25.78 9.30 -8.57
N ASN A 473 -24.93 9.53 -9.57
CA ASN A 473 -24.98 10.67 -10.50
C ASN A 473 -25.26 12.04 -9.84
N PRO A 474 -24.46 12.47 -8.83
CA PRO A 474 -24.65 13.75 -8.15
C PRO A 474 -24.35 14.92 -9.09
N THR A 475 -25.05 16.03 -8.86
CA THR A 475 -24.80 17.30 -9.58
C THR A 475 -23.85 18.19 -8.80
N PHE A 476 -23.18 19.09 -9.52
CA PHE A 476 -22.21 20.04 -8.98
C PHE A 476 -22.02 21.24 -9.92
N LYS A 477 -21.38 22.28 -9.38
CA LYS A 477 -20.73 23.31 -10.19
C LYS A 477 -19.25 22.93 -10.36
N TYR A 478 -18.67 23.21 -11.53
CA TYR A 478 -17.28 22.94 -11.77
C TYR A 478 -16.54 24.07 -12.51
N LYS A 479 -15.24 24.13 -12.28
CA LYS A 479 -14.34 25.06 -12.95
C LYS A 479 -12.94 24.45 -13.04
N GLU A 480 -12.21 24.76 -14.13
CA GLU A 480 -10.78 24.47 -14.25
C GLU A 480 -10.01 25.26 -13.20
N VAL A 481 -9.11 24.56 -12.48
CA VAL A 481 -8.25 25.09 -11.41
C VAL A 481 -6.82 24.59 -11.58
N GLU A 482 -5.87 25.21 -10.88
CA GLU A 482 -4.52 24.68 -10.77
C GLU A 482 -4.55 23.33 -10.05
N CYS A 483 -3.76 22.37 -10.53
CA CYS A 483 -3.70 21.05 -9.93
C CYS A 483 -3.00 21.10 -8.56
N PRO A 484 -3.60 20.54 -7.51
CA PRO A 484 -2.91 20.32 -6.25
C PRO A 484 -1.66 19.45 -6.43
N GLN A 485 -0.59 19.79 -5.71
CA GLN A 485 0.68 19.06 -5.86
C GLN A 485 0.53 17.58 -5.49
N GLU A 486 -0.27 17.29 -4.47
CA GLU A 486 -0.56 15.92 -4.01
C GLU A 486 -1.25 15.10 -5.11
N LEU A 487 -2.18 15.69 -5.87
CA LEU A 487 -2.84 15.03 -6.99
C LEU A 487 -1.87 14.81 -8.16
N ILE A 488 -0.99 15.78 -8.41
CA ILE A 488 0.10 15.62 -9.37
C ILE A 488 1.01 14.46 -8.96
N ASP A 489 1.35 14.36 -7.68
CA ASP A 489 2.23 13.32 -7.15
C ASP A 489 1.60 11.90 -7.24
N LEU A 490 0.27 11.80 -7.16
CA LEU A 490 -0.45 10.53 -7.38
C LEU A 490 -0.44 10.09 -8.85
N TYR A 491 -0.44 11.03 -9.79
CA TYR A 491 -0.49 10.74 -11.23
C TYR A 491 0.89 10.49 -11.80
N TYR A 492 1.85 11.37 -11.48
CA TYR A 492 3.19 11.28 -12.03
C TYR A 492 4.11 10.43 -11.20
N SER A 493 4.66 9.45 -11.84
CA SER A 493 5.68 8.61 -11.27
C SER A 493 7.05 9.27 -11.23
N SER A 494 7.97 8.63 -10.49
CA SER A 494 9.40 8.98 -10.53
C SER A 494 10.06 8.77 -11.90
N LYS A 495 9.39 8.05 -12.82
CA LYS A 495 9.91 7.76 -14.16
C LYS A 495 9.65 8.86 -15.17
N HIS A 496 8.64 9.70 -14.93
CA HIS A 496 8.27 10.79 -15.85
C HIS A 496 8.42 12.12 -15.14
N PRO A 497 9.25 13.05 -15.68
CA PRO A 497 9.40 14.36 -15.09
C PRO A 497 8.05 15.08 -15.08
N LYS A 498 7.74 15.70 -13.94
CA LYS A 498 6.59 16.59 -13.78
C LYS A 498 6.72 17.75 -14.77
N PRO A 499 5.62 18.24 -15.34
CA PRO A 499 5.63 19.37 -16.25
C PRO A 499 6.19 20.65 -15.63
#